data_446140fa23d13e6db8d695b0ac36ec36
#
_entry.id   446140fa23d13e6db8d695b0ac36ec36
#
_cell.length_a   1.000
_cell.length_b   1.000
_cell.length_c   1.000
_cell.angle_alpha   90.00
_cell.angle_beta   90.00
_cell.angle_gamma   90.00
#
_symmetry.space_group_name_H-M   'P 1'
#
loop_
_entity.id
_entity.type
_entity.pdbx_description
1 polymer ?
#
loop_
_entity_poly.entity_id
_entity_poly.type
_entity_poly.pdbx_seq_one_letter_code
_entity_poly.pdbx_strand_id
1 'polypeptide(L)'
;MGLCIAHQLLERQITRSITIIDKEPELGCHSSGRNSGVLHAGLYYKSESLRAQVCVAGAKRLRAWVEERGLPINPCGKVIVPPRGELDSQLELLAERGRANGATVEFWDEQQLHALIPEARTASGRALWSPNTAVVKPLQVVQRLQQELQQQGGVQIITAAAGWQVQPEQCCLNFADGSKLTYGHLYNCAGLQADRVAHLFGVGLNYSLLPFKGLYWQLKSGCLIQPRTNLYPVPDLSVPFLGVHFTPSADATPLVSIGPTATPAWGRENYRGLEAIEPAMAAANLALLARQYLANRGGFRRYVHEQAFLALPPLLLKAAQELIPSLRAEHLELSKKVGIRSQLFNHTSQRLEDDFLCLPGPASTHVLNAISPAFTASFALADLIIDG
;
A
#
# COMPACT_ATOMS: atom_id res chain seq x y z
N MET A 1 -8.49 -6.68 1.61
CA MET A 1 -8.33 -8.01 0.94
C MET A 1 -9.47 -8.94 1.31
N GLY A 2 -9.72 -9.26 2.58
CA GLY A 2 -10.79 -10.17 2.99
C GLY A 2 -12.17 -9.86 2.40
N LEU A 3 -12.58 -8.57 2.37
CA LEU A 3 -13.83 -8.17 1.72
C LEU A 3 -13.86 -8.49 0.21
N CYS A 4 -12.73 -8.31 -0.50
CA CYS A 4 -12.68 -8.62 -1.93
C CYS A 4 -12.73 -10.15 -2.18
N ILE A 5 -12.08 -10.94 -1.33
CA ILE A 5 -12.20 -12.41 -1.39
C ILE A 5 -13.65 -12.82 -1.11
N ALA A 6 -14.28 -12.29 -0.06
CA ALA A 6 -15.68 -12.56 0.23
C ALA A 6 -16.62 -12.22 -0.94
N HIS A 7 -16.41 -11.04 -1.55
CA HIS A 7 -17.16 -10.61 -2.73
C HIS A 7 -16.99 -11.59 -3.90
N GLN A 8 -15.75 -11.99 -4.22
CA GLN A 8 -15.48 -12.90 -5.33
C GLN A 8 -16.01 -14.32 -5.07
N LEU A 9 -15.92 -14.81 -3.83
CA LEU A 9 -16.48 -16.12 -3.45
C LEU A 9 -18.00 -16.18 -3.67
N LEU A 10 -18.72 -15.09 -3.36
CA LEU A 10 -20.16 -14.99 -3.58
C LEU A 10 -20.49 -14.80 -5.06
N GLU A 11 -19.82 -13.87 -5.75
CA GLU A 11 -20.04 -13.60 -7.16
C GLU A 11 -19.82 -14.86 -8.03
N ARG A 12 -18.83 -15.66 -7.70
CA ARG A 12 -18.51 -16.93 -8.37
C ARG A 12 -19.31 -18.11 -7.83
N GLN A 13 -20.18 -17.91 -6.87
CA GLN A 13 -21.04 -18.93 -6.24
C GLN A 13 -20.25 -20.12 -5.64
N ILE A 14 -19.02 -19.89 -5.18
CA ILE A 14 -18.17 -20.92 -4.55
C ILE A 14 -18.72 -21.30 -3.18
N THR A 15 -19.24 -20.33 -2.45
CA THR A 15 -19.88 -20.55 -1.15
C THR A 15 -21.07 -19.61 -0.96
N ARG A 16 -21.98 -20.00 -0.05
CA ARG A 16 -23.10 -19.15 0.38
C ARG A 16 -23.03 -18.75 1.85
N SER A 17 -21.99 -19.20 2.55
CA SER A 17 -21.81 -18.90 3.98
C SER A 17 -20.42 -18.33 4.19
N ILE A 18 -20.34 -17.07 4.58
CA ILE A 18 -19.09 -16.35 4.83
C ILE A 18 -19.17 -15.63 6.16
N THR A 19 -18.17 -15.81 7.01
CA THR A 19 -17.98 -15.00 8.20
C THR A 19 -16.71 -14.18 8.05
N ILE A 20 -16.84 -12.86 8.12
CA ILE A 20 -15.73 -11.91 8.12
C ILE A 20 -15.47 -11.47 9.56
N ILE A 21 -14.24 -11.60 10.01
CA ILE A 21 -13.85 -11.28 11.39
C ILE A 21 -12.83 -10.16 11.37
N ASP A 22 -13.04 -9.11 12.14
CA ASP A 22 -12.05 -8.06 12.38
C ASP A 22 -11.91 -7.78 13.89
N LYS A 23 -10.68 -7.56 14.34
CA LYS A 23 -10.40 -7.24 15.73
C LYS A 23 -10.83 -5.82 16.12
N GLU A 24 -10.97 -4.93 15.14
CA GLU A 24 -11.40 -3.56 15.34
C GLU A 24 -12.93 -3.43 15.36
N PRO A 25 -13.45 -2.39 15.99
CA PRO A 25 -14.89 -2.13 15.98
C PRO A 25 -15.42 -1.76 14.59
N GLU A 26 -14.56 -1.25 13.72
CA GLU A 26 -14.89 -0.86 12.34
C GLU A 26 -13.87 -1.45 11.37
N LEU A 27 -14.32 -1.80 10.16
CA LEU A 27 -13.42 -2.28 9.11
C LEU A 27 -12.60 -1.12 8.52
N GLY A 28 -11.36 -1.42 8.14
CA GLY A 28 -10.51 -0.45 7.47
C GLY A 28 -9.70 0.47 8.39
N CYS A 29 -9.67 0.23 9.69
CA CYS A 29 -8.90 1.01 10.66
C CYS A 29 -7.38 1.04 10.40
N HIS A 30 -6.86 0.05 9.69
CA HIS A 30 -5.43 -0.11 9.40
C HIS A 30 -5.09 0.16 7.93
N SER A 31 -4.20 -0.61 7.32
CA SER A 31 -3.63 -0.35 5.98
C SER A 31 -4.68 -0.11 4.89
N SER A 32 -5.84 -0.78 4.95
CA SER A 32 -6.91 -0.63 3.95
C SER A 32 -7.52 0.78 3.93
N GLY A 33 -7.70 1.42 5.09
CA GLY A 33 -8.24 2.79 5.17
C GLY A 33 -7.18 3.88 5.27
N ARG A 34 -5.90 3.52 5.48
CA ARG A 34 -4.80 4.46 5.73
C ARG A 34 -3.79 4.56 4.58
N ASN A 35 -4.09 4.01 3.40
CA ASN A 35 -3.23 4.12 2.22
C ASN A 35 -3.47 5.42 1.43
N SER A 36 -2.68 5.67 0.38
CA SER A 36 -2.76 6.88 -0.42
C SER A 36 -4.06 7.02 -1.24
N GLY A 37 -4.71 5.92 -1.54
CA GLY A 37 -5.85 5.88 -2.46
C GLY A 37 -5.47 5.89 -3.94
N VAL A 38 -4.19 5.91 -4.26
CA VAL A 38 -3.72 5.91 -5.66
C VAL A 38 -4.00 4.55 -6.30
N LEU A 39 -4.73 4.55 -7.41
CA LEU A 39 -4.87 3.40 -8.31
C LEU A 39 -3.66 3.36 -9.23
N HIS A 40 -2.71 2.51 -8.90
CA HIS A 40 -1.42 2.42 -9.59
C HIS A 40 -1.55 1.79 -10.98
N ALA A 41 -0.72 2.25 -11.94
CA ALA A 41 -0.72 1.77 -13.32
C ALA A 41 0.32 0.67 -13.63
N GLY A 42 1.01 0.11 -12.62
CA GLY A 42 1.92 -1.02 -12.84
C GLY A 42 3.32 -0.70 -13.38
N LEU A 43 3.72 0.58 -13.44
CA LEU A 43 4.97 1.06 -14.06
C LEU A 43 6.26 0.56 -13.38
N TYR A 44 6.20 0.25 -12.08
CA TYR A 44 7.39 -0.02 -11.26
C TYR A 44 7.73 -1.50 -11.14
N TYR A 45 6.81 -2.39 -11.54
CA TYR A 45 6.91 -3.81 -11.27
C TYR A 45 7.53 -4.57 -12.43
N LYS A 46 8.36 -5.54 -12.13
CA LYS A 46 8.89 -6.47 -13.13
C LYS A 46 7.73 -7.31 -13.68
N SER A 47 7.71 -7.55 -14.97
CA SER A 47 6.57 -8.18 -15.67
C SER A 47 6.25 -9.59 -15.17
N GLU A 48 7.26 -10.32 -14.65
CA GLU A 48 7.11 -11.65 -14.07
C GLU A 48 6.53 -11.67 -12.65
N SER A 49 6.42 -10.49 -11.97
CA SER A 49 5.92 -10.40 -10.61
C SER A 49 4.40 -10.52 -10.53
N LEU A 50 3.88 -11.09 -9.44
CA LEU A 50 2.44 -11.12 -9.17
C LEU A 50 1.84 -9.70 -9.13
N ARG A 51 2.60 -8.73 -8.59
CA ARG A 51 2.19 -7.32 -8.59
C ARG A 51 1.94 -6.78 -10.00
N ALA A 52 2.80 -7.13 -10.97
CA ALA A 52 2.61 -6.71 -12.35
C ALA A 52 1.37 -7.36 -12.97
N GLN A 53 1.20 -8.66 -12.77
CA GLN A 53 0.10 -9.45 -13.33
C GLN A 53 -1.27 -8.92 -12.92
N VAL A 54 -1.44 -8.48 -11.68
CA VAL A 54 -2.77 -8.09 -11.15
C VAL A 54 -2.98 -6.58 -11.03
N CYS A 55 -1.91 -5.75 -11.17
CA CYS A 55 -2.03 -4.31 -10.91
C CYS A 55 -2.94 -3.60 -11.90
N VAL A 56 -2.70 -3.75 -13.21
CA VAL A 56 -3.45 -3.03 -14.25
C VAL A 56 -4.90 -3.51 -14.32
N ALA A 57 -5.11 -4.83 -14.30
CA ALA A 57 -6.45 -5.41 -14.29
C ALA A 57 -7.23 -5.00 -13.03
N GLY A 58 -6.58 -5.06 -11.86
CA GLY A 58 -7.17 -4.64 -10.60
C GLY A 58 -7.50 -3.15 -10.55
N ALA A 59 -6.61 -2.29 -11.06
CA ALA A 59 -6.87 -0.85 -11.17
C ALA A 59 -8.11 -0.56 -12.04
N LYS A 60 -8.22 -1.22 -13.18
CA LYS A 60 -9.38 -1.09 -14.09
C LYS A 60 -10.68 -1.55 -13.41
N ARG A 61 -10.66 -2.71 -12.75
CA ARG A 61 -11.84 -3.25 -12.05
C ARG A 61 -12.25 -2.37 -10.87
N LEU A 62 -11.29 -1.97 -10.02
CA LEU A 62 -11.60 -1.13 -8.87
C LEU A 62 -12.10 0.25 -9.31
N ARG A 63 -11.53 0.83 -10.37
CA ARG A 63 -12.02 2.09 -10.95
C ARG A 63 -13.48 1.96 -11.41
N ALA A 64 -13.79 0.97 -12.24
CA ALA A 64 -15.15 0.73 -12.72
C ALA A 64 -16.12 0.52 -11.55
N TRP A 65 -15.73 -0.30 -10.56
CA TRP A 65 -16.53 -0.56 -9.37
C TRP A 65 -16.84 0.72 -8.56
N VAL A 66 -15.86 1.62 -8.44
CA VAL A 66 -16.00 2.92 -7.74
C VAL A 66 -16.91 3.87 -8.52
N GLU A 67 -16.71 3.98 -9.86
CA GLU A 67 -17.49 4.84 -10.75
C GLU A 67 -18.96 4.40 -10.81
N GLU A 68 -19.24 3.11 -10.95
CA GLU A 68 -20.60 2.54 -10.95
C GLU A 68 -21.39 2.85 -9.67
N ARG A 69 -20.70 3.03 -8.55
CA ARG A 69 -21.29 3.29 -7.22
C ARG A 69 -21.32 4.76 -6.85
N GLY A 70 -20.89 5.63 -7.76
CA GLY A 70 -20.84 7.08 -7.54
C GLY A 70 -19.91 7.49 -6.41
N LEU A 71 -18.89 6.66 -6.08
CA LEU A 71 -17.92 7.00 -5.05
C LEU A 71 -16.91 8.02 -5.57
N PRO A 72 -16.35 8.87 -4.69
CA PRO A 72 -15.38 9.88 -5.09
C PRO A 72 -14.15 9.26 -5.75
N ILE A 73 -13.86 9.73 -6.95
CA ILE A 73 -12.67 9.38 -7.73
C ILE A 73 -12.11 10.63 -8.40
N ASN A 74 -10.80 10.79 -8.36
CA ASN A 74 -10.07 11.84 -9.06
C ASN A 74 -9.21 11.19 -10.14
N PRO A 75 -9.60 11.27 -11.43
CA PRO A 75 -8.86 10.70 -12.56
C PRO A 75 -7.68 11.61 -12.97
N CYS A 76 -6.84 11.96 -12.02
CA CYS A 76 -5.82 12.99 -12.16
C CYS A 76 -4.55 12.56 -12.92
N GLY A 77 -4.43 11.28 -13.30
CA GLY A 77 -3.21 10.78 -13.91
C GLY A 77 -1.99 10.80 -12.98
N LYS A 78 -0.82 10.56 -13.57
CA LYS A 78 0.48 10.60 -12.89
C LYS A 78 1.57 11.06 -13.84
N VAL A 79 2.40 11.98 -13.39
CA VAL A 79 3.65 12.35 -14.04
C VAL A 79 4.81 11.83 -13.19
N ILE A 80 5.82 11.24 -13.84
CA ILE A 80 7.07 10.81 -13.23
C ILE A 80 8.19 11.66 -13.86
N VAL A 81 8.98 12.32 -13.01
CA VAL A 81 10.08 13.20 -13.45
C VAL A 81 11.41 12.73 -12.87
N PRO A 82 12.52 12.80 -13.61
CA PRO A 82 13.84 12.59 -13.05
C PRO A 82 14.24 13.81 -12.22
N PRO A 83 14.45 13.68 -10.91
CA PRO A 83 14.92 14.79 -10.07
C PRO A 83 16.38 15.17 -10.36
N ARG A 84 17.14 14.25 -10.98
CA ARG A 84 18.54 14.40 -11.41
C ARG A 84 18.71 13.83 -12.82
N GLY A 85 19.56 14.46 -13.64
CA GLY A 85 19.74 14.09 -15.05
C GLY A 85 20.20 12.65 -15.29
N GLU A 86 21.00 12.10 -14.39
CA GLU A 86 21.47 10.71 -14.42
C GLU A 86 20.35 9.67 -14.31
N LEU A 87 19.18 10.06 -13.80
CA LEU A 87 18.01 9.18 -13.68
C LEU A 87 17.11 9.16 -14.93
N ASP A 88 17.45 9.94 -15.97
CA ASP A 88 16.64 9.99 -17.21
C ASP A 88 16.51 8.62 -17.88
N SER A 89 17.60 7.85 -17.93
CA SER A 89 17.57 6.49 -18.51
C SER A 89 16.58 5.54 -17.83
N GLN A 90 16.22 5.80 -16.58
CA GLN A 90 15.21 5.00 -15.87
C GLN A 90 13.78 5.30 -16.34
N LEU A 91 13.52 6.45 -16.99
CA LEU A 91 12.21 6.71 -17.61
C LEU A 91 11.92 5.70 -18.73
N GLU A 92 12.93 5.34 -19.53
CA GLU A 92 12.79 4.31 -20.57
C GLU A 92 12.41 2.97 -19.96
N LEU A 93 13.13 2.54 -18.93
CA LEU A 93 12.85 1.30 -18.22
C LEU A 93 11.43 1.29 -17.62
N LEU A 94 10.99 2.41 -17.04
CA LEU A 94 9.63 2.52 -16.49
C LEU A 94 8.57 2.49 -17.60
N ALA A 95 8.84 3.13 -18.74
CA ALA A 95 7.94 3.10 -19.89
C ALA A 95 7.84 1.68 -20.49
N GLU A 96 8.97 0.99 -20.63
CA GLU A 96 9.03 -0.39 -21.11
C GLU A 96 8.25 -1.32 -20.19
N ARG A 97 8.52 -1.29 -18.88
CA ARG A 97 7.77 -2.07 -17.87
C ARG A 97 6.28 -1.74 -17.90
N GLY A 98 5.95 -0.44 -17.93
CA GLY A 98 4.55 -0.01 -18.00
C GLY A 98 3.81 -0.61 -19.18
N ARG A 99 4.39 -0.52 -20.39
CA ARG A 99 3.79 -1.09 -21.61
C ARG A 99 3.69 -2.61 -21.54
N ALA A 100 4.75 -3.28 -21.08
CA ALA A 100 4.75 -4.73 -20.91
C ALA A 100 3.68 -5.21 -19.91
N ASN A 101 3.38 -4.40 -18.88
CA ASN A 101 2.33 -4.67 -17.89
C ASN A 101 0.93 -4.19 -18.34
N GLY A 102 0.80 -3.66 -19.56
CA GLY A 102 -0.49 -3.20 -20.13
C GLY A 102 -0.91 -1.78 -19.72
N ALA A 103 0.01 -0.97 -19.19
CA ALA A 103 -0.26 0.44 -18.89
C ALA A 103 -0.09 1.32 -20.12
N THR A 104 -0.90 2.38 -20.21
CA THR A 104 -0.69 3.47 -21.16
C THR A 104 0.32 4.44 -20.58
N VAL A 105 1.39 4.73 -21.32
CA VAL A 105 2.42 5.69 -20.95
C VAL A 105 2.91 6.47 -22.16
N GLU A 106 3.19 7.75 -21.94
CA GLU A 106 3.64 8.71 -22.93
C GLU A 106 4.86 9.48 -22.40
N PHE A 107 5.84 9.72 -23.25
CA PHE A 107 6.91 10.68 -22.93
C PHE A 107 6.43 12.10 -23.19
N TRP A 108 6.65 12.95 -22.21
CA TRP A 108 6.35 14.38 -22.28
C TRP A 108 7.64 15.18 -22.25
N ASP A 109 7.61 16.32 -22.90
CA ASP A 109 8.61 17.37 -22.75
C ASP A 109 8.29 18.31 -21.57
N GLU A 110 9.17 19.24 -21.31
CA GLU A 110 9.01 20.21 -20.23
C GLU A 110 7.82 21.16 -20.45
N GLN A 111 7.47 21.48 -21.71
CA GLN A 111 6.33 22.33 -22.02
C GLN A 111 5.02 21.61 -21.66
N GLN A 112 4.89 20.33 -21.99
CA GLN A 112 3.72 19.51 -21.65
C GLN A 112 3.63 19.34 -20.12
N LEU A 113 4.76 19.13 -19.43
CA LEU A 113 4.81 19.06 -17.98
C LEU A 113 4.29 20.36 -17.34
N HIS A 114 4.82 21.51 -17.78
CA HIS A 114 4.46 22.82 -17.22
C HIS A 114 3.02 23.25 -17.54
N ALA A 115 2.46 22.79 -18.67
CA ALA A 115 1.04 23.02 -18.97
C ALA A 115 0.11 22.37 -17.93
N LEU A 116 0.53 21.25 -17.30
CA LEU A 116 -0.24 20.56 -16.30
C LEU A 116 0.17 20.92 -14.86
N ILE A 117 1.46 21.06 -14.60
CA ILE A 117 2.04 21.41 -13.29
C ILE A 117 3.12 22.48 -13.50
N PRO A 118 2.74 23.77 -13.51
CA PRO A 118 3.67 24.87 -13.83
C PRO A 118 4.90 24.95 -12.93
N GLU A 119 4.77 24.54 -11.67
CA GLU A 119 5.84 24.59 -10.67
C GLU A 119 6.75 23.34 -10.67
N ALA A 120 6.40 22.30 -11.44
CA ALA A 120 7.17 21.07 -11.46
C ALA A 120 8.51 21.27 -12.19
N ARG A 121 9.52 20.54 -11.72
CA ARG A 121 10.85 20.50 -12.33
C ARG A 121 11.14 19.12 -12.89
N THR A 122 11.73 19.08 -14.07
CA THR A 122 12.43 17.91 -14.60
C THR A 122 13.89 18.25 -14.83
N ALA A 123 14.82 17.39 -14.40
CA ALA A 123 16.26 17.67 -14.56
C ALA A 123 16.78 17.32 -15.96
N SER A 124 16.03 16.58 -16.76
CA SER A 124 16.40 16.17 -18.12
C SER A 124 15.56 16.84 -19.22
N GLY A 125 14.58 17.67 -18.86
CA GLY A 125 13.59 18.21 -19.80
C GLY A 125 12.53 17.19 -20.23
N ARG A 126 12.53 15.98 -19.67
CA ARG A 126 11.59 14.88 -20.02
C ARG A 126 10.78 14.44 -18.80
N ALA A 127 9.62 13.91 -19.06
CA ALA A 127 8.75 13.30 -18.06
C ALA A 127 8.04 12.06 -18.64
N LEU A 128 7.53 11.17 -17.78
CA LEU A 128 6.70 10.05 -18.17
C LEU A 128 5.30 10.27 -17.64
N TRP A 129 4.32 10.35 -18.55
CA TRP A 129 2.91 10.51 -18.26
C TRP A 129 2.17 9.17 -18.24
N SER A 130 1.32 8.96 -17.25
CA SER A 130 0.43 7.80 -17.11
C SER A 130 -1.01 8.28 -16.89
N PRO A 131 -1.84 8.36 -17.95
CA PRO A 131 -3.19 8.95 -17.88
C PRO A 131 -4.18 8.15 -17.04
N ASN A 132 -4.00 6.85 -16.94
CA ASN A 132 -4.97 5.96 -16.30
C ASN A 132 -4.85 5.87 -14.77
N THR A 133 -3.86 6.56 -14.17
CA THR A 133 -3.75 6.66 -12.72
C THR A 133 -4.88 7.54 -12.17
N ALA A 134 -5.51 7.11 -11.09
CA ALA A 134 -6.54 7.87 -10.40
C ALA A 134 -6.32 7.81 -8.88
N VAL A 135 -7.09 8.60 -8.14
CA VAL A 135 -7.10 8.56 -6.67
C VAL A 135 -8.54 8.35 -6.20
N VAL A 136 -8.72 7.49 -5.20
CA VAL A 136 -10.02 7.22 -4.57
C VAL A 136 -9.94 7.50 -3.06
N LYS A 137 -11.07 7.42 -2.37
CA LYS A 137 -11.14 7.46 -0.89
C LYS A 137 -11.15 6.04 -0.34
N PRO A 138 -10.02 5.50 0.16
CA PRO A 138 -9.91 4.09 0.53
C PRO A 138 -10.95 3.64 1.55
N LEU A 139 -11.19 4.44 2.58
CA LEU A 139 -12.14 4.09 3.62
C LEU A 139 -13.58 4.00 3.09
N GLN A 140 -13.98 4.90 2.18
CA GLN A 140 -15.31 4.85 1.56
C GLN A 140 -15.49 3.61 0.67
N VAL A 141 -14.42 3.19 -0.03
CA VAL A 141 -14.41 1.93 -0.80
C VAL A 141 -14.63 0.74 0.13
N VAL A 142 -13.91 0.69 1.26
CA VAL A 142 -14.05 -0.38 2.26
C VAL A 142 -15.46 -0.41 2.84
N GLN A 143 -15.99 0.75 3.25
CA GLN A 143 -17.32 0.87 3.83
C GLN A 143 -18.43 0.47 2.85
N ARG A 144 -18.31 0.90 1.59
CA ARG A 144 -19.30 0.54 0.55
C ARG A 144 -19.29 -0.95 0.26
N LEU A 145 -18.12 -1.56 0.15
CA LEU A 145 -18.00 -3.01 -0.07
C LEU A 145 -18.53 -3.80 1.14
N GLN A 146 -18.27 -3.32 2.36
CA GLN A 146 -18.86 -3.87 3.58
C GLN A 146 -20.40 -3.84 3.53
N GLN A 147 -20.98 -2.68 3.19
CA GLN A 147 -22.42 -2.50 3.11
C GLN A 147 -23.06 -3.45 2.09
N GLU A 148 -22.46 -3.60 0.91
CA GLU A 148 -22.95 -4.51 -0.12
C GLU A 148 -22.90 -5.97 0.32
N LEU A 149 -21.82 -6.39 0.99
CA LEU A 149 -21.70 -7.73 1.53
C LEU A 149 -22.70 -8.00 2.65
N GLN A 150 -22.96 -7.04 3.54
CA GLN A 150 -23.96 -7.18 4.61
C GLN A 150 -25.40 -7.34 4.10
N GLN A 151 -25.69 -6.82 2.91
CA GLN A 151 -27.00 -6.96 2.27
C GLN A 151 -27.18 -8.33 1.59
N GLN A 152 -26.11 -9.10 1.44
CA GLN A 152 -26.15 -10.44 0.85
C GLN A 152 -26.50 -11.48 1.91
N GLY A 153 -27.44 -12.36 1.61
CA GLY A 153 -27.77 -13.49 2.48
C GLY A 153 -26.55 -14.40 2.69
N GLY A 154 -26.38 -14.88 3.92
CA GLY A 154 -25.27 -15.79 4.26
C GLY A 154 -23.93 -15.13 4.58
N VAL A 155 -23.86 -13.80 4.62
CA VAL A 155 -22.66 -13.07 5.08
C VAL A 155 -22.86 -12.54 6.50
N GLN A 156 -21.94 -12.91 7.38
CA GLN A 156 -21.85 -12.38 8.73
C GLN A 156 -20.55 -11.58 8.88
N ILE A 157 -20.63 -10.41 9.50
CA ILE A 157 -19.44 -9.59 9.85
C ILE A 157 -19.40 -9.45 11.36
N ILE A 158 -18.32 -9.93 11.97
CA ILE A 158 -18.05 -9.88 13.41
C ILE A 158 -16.90 -8.90 13.61
N THR A 159 -17.18 -7.78 14.26
CA THR A 159 -16.19 -6.75 14.60
C THR A 159 -15.85 -6.76 16.08
N ALA A 160 -14.83 -6.01 16.51
CA ALA A 160 -14.31 -6.00 17.87
C ALA A 160 -13.92 -7.41 18.40
N ALA A 161 -13.63 -8.34 17.49
CA ALA A 161 -13.31 -9.73 17.81
C ALA A 161 -11.81 -9.91 18.06
N ALA A 162 -11.31 -9.32 19.13
CA ALA A 162 -9.94 -9.54 19.58
C ALA A 162 -9.83 -10.82 20.46
N GLY A 163 -8.63 -11.39 20.53
CA GLY A 163 -8.32 -12.46 21.50
C GLY A 163 -8.88 -13.84 21.16
N TRP A 164 -9.27 -14.10 19.91
CA TRP A 164 -9.64 -15.45 19.49
C TRP A 164 -8.41 -16.37 19.38
N GLN A 165 -8.66 -17.67 19.54
CA GLN A 165 -7.67 -18.73 19.37
C GLN A 165 -8.12 -19.66 18.24
N VAL A 166 -7.16 -20.11 17.43
CA VAL A 166 -7.42 -21.06 16.36
C VAL A 166 -7.00 -22.46 16.78
N GLN A 167 -7.80 -23.44 16.40
CA GLN A 167 -7.48 -24.87 16.43
C GLN A 167 -7.49 -25.38 14.98
N PRO A 168 -6.35 -25.32 14.27
CA PRO A 168 -6.30 -25.62 12.84
C PRO A 168 -6.77 -27.04 12.50
N GLU A 169 -6.40 -28.03 13.32
CA GLU A 169 -6.76 -29.43 13.12
C GLU A 169 -8.26 -29.68 13.26
N GLN A 170 -8.98 -28.84 14.00
CA GLN A 170 -10.42 -28.92 14.19
C GLN A 170 -11.20 -27.94 13.31
N CYS A 171 -10.50 -27.16 12.47
CA CYS A 171 -11.08 -26.07 11.67
C CYS A 171 -11.99 -25.16 12.52
N CYS A 172 -11.52 -24.73 13.69
CA CYS A 172 -12.33 -24.04 14.68
C CYS A 172 -11.61 -22.79 15.23
N LEU A 173 -12.36 -21.71 15.39
CA LEU A 173 -11.98 -20.52 16.14
C LEU A 173 -12.74 -20.51 17.47
N ASN A 174 -12.04 -20.27 18.59
CA ASN A 174 -12.62 -20.06 19.90
C ASN A 174 -12.48 -18.59 20.27
N PHE A 175 -13.57 -17.93 20.61
CA PHE A 175 -13.58 -16.54 21.03
C PHE A 175 -13.47 -16.43 22.56
N ALA A 176 -13.10 -15.24 23.03
CA ALA A 176 -12.89 -14.98 24.46
C ALA A 176 -14.18 -15.14 25.31
N ASP A 177 -15.36 -14.97 24.70
CA ASP A 177 -16.66 -15.19 25.33
C ASP A 177 -17.09 -16.67 25.42
N GLY A 178 -16.22 -17.57 24.97
CA GLY A 178 -16.46 -19.02 24.93
C GLY A 178 -17.23 -19.51 23.69
N SER A 179 -17.67 -18.61 22.82
CA SER A 179 -18.30 -19.01 21.56
C SER A 179 -17.28 -19.64 20.60
N LYS A 180 -17.78 -20.48 19.70
CA LYS A 180 -16.96 -21.21 18.72
C LYS A 180 -17.51 -20.99 17.31
N LEU A 181 -16.59 -20.86 16.35
CA LEU A 181 -16.90 -20.80 14.94
C LEU A 181 -16.12 -21.89 14.19
N THR A 182 -16.82 -22.81 13.57
CA THR A 182 -16.21 -23.79 12.66
C THR A 182 -16.18 -23.24 11.23
N TYR A 183 -15.16 -23.61 10.47
CA TYR A 183 -14.97 -23.16 9.09
C TYR A 183 -14.59 -24.31 8.17
N GLY A 184 -14.99 -24.25 6.91
CA GLY A 184 -14.49 -25.14 5.86
C GLY A 184 -13.15 -24.69 5.31
N HIS A 185 -12.97 -23.35 5.14
CA HIS A 185 -11.72 -22.75 4.70
C HIS A 185 -11.53 -21.38 5.35
N LEU A 186 -10.32 -21.06 5.77
CA LEU A 186 -9.96 -19.78 6.41
C LEU A 186 -9.03 -18.99 5.50
N TYR A 187 -9.43 -17.75 5.15
CA TYR A 187 -8.56 -16.79 4.47
C TYR A 187 -7.99 -15.80 5.48
N ASN A 188 -6.71 -15.95 5.79
CA ASN A 188 -6.00 -15.00 6.66
C ASN A 188 -5.61 -13.74 5.89
N CYS A 189 -6.39 -12.68 6.08
CA CYS A 189 -6.17 -11.35 5.53
C CYS A 189 -5.86 -10.32 6.63
N ALA A 190 -5.24 -10.76 7.73
CA ALA A 190 -5.03 -9.97 8.94
C ALA A 190 -3.96 -8.85 8.81
N GLY A 191 -3.41 -8.61 7.62
CA GLY A 191 -2.53 -7.49 7.30
C GLY A 191 -1.31 -7.43 8.23
N LEU A 192 -1.26 -6.43 9.14
CA LEU A 192 -0.17 -6.28 10.11
C LEU A 192 -0.05 -7.44 11.11
N GLN A 193 -1.06 -8.29 11.24
CA GLN A 193 -1.06 -9.47 12.11
C GLN A 193 -0.99 -10.79 11.32
N ALA A 194 -0.87 -10.74 9.99
CA ALA A 194 -1.02 -11.92 9.13
C ALA A 194 0.03 -13.01 9.40
N ASP A 195 1.27 -12.65 9.66
CA ASP A 195 2.35 -13.58 10.01
C ASP A 195 2.06 -14.30 11.34
N ARG A 196 1.58 -13.58 12.36
CA ARG A 196 1.19 -14.19 13.64
C ARG A 196 0.09 -15.22 13.47
N VAL A 197 -0.93 -14.88 12.68
CA VAL A 197 -2.02 -15.81 12.38
C VAL A 197 -1.49 -17.03 11.62
N ALA A 198 -0.67 -16.83 10.59
CA ALA A 198 -0.10 -17.94 9.81
C ALA A 198 0.78 -18.88 10.65
N HIS A 199 1.55 -18.33 11.57
CA HIS A 199 2.40 -19.12 12.48
C HIS A 199 1.58 -20.06 13.35
N LEU A 200 0.33 -19.71 13.71
CA LEU A 200 -0.58 -20.64 14.44
C LEU A 200 -0.95 -21.88 13.61
N PHE A 201 -0.85 -21.79 12.29
CA PHE A 201 -1.05 -22.89 11.34
C PHE A 201 0.26 -23.60 10.95
N GLY A 202 1.40 -23.20 11.54
CA GLY A 202 2.71 -23.70 11.14
C GLY A 202 3.19 -23.17 9.78
N VAL A 203 2.55 -22.14 9.24
CA VAL A 203 2.82 -21.60 7.90
C VAL A 203 3.68 -20.35 7.99
N GLY A 204 4.67 -20.23 7.10
CA GLY A 204 5.47 -19.02 6.94
C GLY A 204 6.41 -18.71 8.13
N LEU A 205 6.87 -19.71 8.88
CA LEU A 205 7.71 -19.56 10.08
C LEU A 205 9.04 -18.86 9.81
N ASN A 206 9.49 -18.85 8.56
CA ASN A 206 10.70 -18.14 8.13
C ASN A 206 10.46 -16.67 7.77
N TYR A 207 9.24 -16.15 7.95
CA TYR A 207 8.91 -14.75 7.73
C TYR A 207 8.55 -14.04 9.03
N SER A 208 8.92 -12.78 9.12
CA SER A 208 8.46 -11.89 10.20
C SER A 208 8.12 -10.51 9.67
N LEU A 209 7.19 -9.83 10.34
CA LEU A 209 6.83 -8.47 10.01
C LEU A 209 7.96 -7.50 10.39
N LEU A 210 8.38 -6.68 9.44
CA LEU A 210 9.22 -5.50 9.62
C LEU A 210 8.43 -4.25 9.18
N PRO A 211 7.63 -3.65 10.07
CA PRO A 211 6.69 -2.60 9.69
C PRO A 211 7.41 -1.27 9.45
N PHE A 212 7.00 -0.57 8.39
CA PHE A 212 7.46 0.79 8.08
C PHE A 212 6.32 1.78 8.15
N LYS A 213 6.52 2.84 8.94
CA LYS A 213 5.58 3.94 9.12
C LYS A 213 5.78 4.99 8.02
N GLY A 214 4.70 5.34 7.34
CA GLY A 214 4.63 6.43 6.39
C GLY A 214 3.96 7.64 7.02
N LEU A 215 4.72 8.69 7.25
CA LEU A 215 4.20 10.00 7.64
C LEU A 215 3.93 10.81 6.38
N TYR A 216 2.87 11.61 6.43
CA TYR A 216 2.49 12.52 5.36
C TYR A 216 2.48 13.95 5.83
N TRP A 217 2.88 14.82 4.94
CA TRP A 217 2.62 16.24 4.99
C TRP A 217 1.56 16.58 3.97
N GLN A 218 0.99 17.77 4.05
CA GLN A 218 0.05 18.27 3.05
C GLN A 218 0.28 19.73 2.78
N LEU A 219 -0.12 20.17 1.59
CA LEU A 219 -0.16 21.59 1.29
C LEU A 219 -1.28 22.25 2.11
N LYS A 220 -0.99 23.42 2.69
CA LYS A 220 -1.99 24.20 3.39
C LYS A 220 -3.13 24.64 2.46
N SER A 221 -4.31 24.76 3.01
CA SER A 221 -5.43 25.36 2.31
C SER A 221 -5.08 26.79 1.87
N GLY A 222 -5.37 27.12 0.61
CA GLY A 222 -5.04 28.43 0.03
C GLY A 222 -3.60 28.58 -0.48
N CYS A 223 -2.76 27.55 -0.40
CA CYS A 223 -1.48 27.55 -1.08
C CYS A 223 -1.68 27.67 -2.60
N LEU A 224 -0.92 28.56 -3.26
CA LEU A 224 -1.01 28.74 -4.72
C LEU A 224 -0.43 27.54 -5.49
N ILE A 225 0.51 26.82 -4.87
CA ILE A 225 1.07 25.59 -5.43
C ILE A 225 0.07 24.47 -5.18
N GLN A 226 -0.62 24.02 -6.22
CA GLN A 226 -1.68 23.01 -6.14
C GLN A 226 -1.59 22.02 -7.30
N PRO A 227 -0.62 21.08 -7.28
CA PRO A 227 -0.55 20.03 -8.30
C PRO A 227 -1.87 19.25 -8.36
N ARG A 228 -2.53 19.29 -9.51
CA ARG A 228 -3.81 18.58 -9.73
C ARG A 228 -3.61 17.14 -10.19
N THR A 229 -2.36 16.72 -10.31
CA THR A 229 -1.91 15.42 -10.81
C THR A 229 -0.93 14.81 -9.81
N ASN A 230 -0.86 13.49 -9.76
CA ASN A 230 0.19 12.80 -9.02
C ASN A 230 1.56 13.14 -9.62
N LEU A 231 2.46 13.73 -8.83
CA LEU A 231 3.82 14.06 -9.24
C LEU A 231 4.82 13.22 -8.44
N TYR A 232 5.55 12.35 -9.13
CA TYR A 232 6.45 11.38 -8.55
C TYR A 232 7.89 11.58 -9.06
N PRO A 233 8.91 11.37 -8.24
CA PRO A 233 10.26 11.21 -8.74
C PRO A 233 10.42 9.85 -9.43
N VAL A 234 11.37 9.76 -10.33
CA VAL A 234 11.92 8.46 -10.75
C VAL A 234 12.47 7.77 -9.49
N PRO A 235 11.98 6.58 -9.13
CA PRO A 235 12.37 5.90 -7.91
C PRO A 235 13.73 5.22 -8.05
N ASP A 236 14.42 5.03 -6.94
CA ASP A 236 15.50 4.04 -6.86
C ASP A 236 14.88 2.63 -6.85
N LEU A 237 15.04 1.89 -7.95
CA LEU A 237 14.45 0.57 -8.13
C LEU A 237 15.12 -0.53 -7.28
N SER A 238 16.22 -0.22 -6.59
CA SER A 238 16.87 -1.15 -5.64
C SER A 238 16.13 -1.25 -4.29
N VAL A 239 15.19 -0.34 -4.02
CA VAL A 239 14.44 -0.27 -2.78
C VAL A 239 12.91 -0.30 -3.03
N PRO A 240 12.11 -0.86 -2.10
CA PRO A 240 10.66 -1.02 -2.31
C PRO A 240 9.84 0.27 -2.05
N PHE A 241 10.46 1.44 -2.10
CA PHE A 241 9.84 2.71 -1.75
C PHE A 241 10.01 3.74 -2.88
N LEU A 242 8.97 4.56 -3.12
CA LEU A 242 8.88 5.43 -4.29
C LEU A 242 9.41 6.86 -4.07
N GLY A 243 10.02 7.14 -2.93
CA GLY A 243 10.43 8.51 -2.59
C GLY A 243 9.25 9.45 -2.25
N VAL A 244 9.59 10.70 -1.94
CA VAL A 244 8.61 11.74 -1.62
C VAL A 244 7.90 12.18 -2.90
N HIS A 245 6.58 12.19 -2.88
CA HIS A 245 5.75 12.53 -4.04
C HIS A 245 4.50 13.31 -3.63
N PHE A 246 3.87 13.96 -4.59
CA PHE A 246 2.64 14.73 -4.39
C PHE A 246 1.44 13.91 -4.89
N THR A 247 0.39 13.87 -4.08
CA THR A 247 -0.84 13.14 -4.42
C THR A 247 -2.04 14.01 -4.08
N PRO A 248 -2.81 14.47 -5.08
CA PRO A 248 -4.10 15.14 -4.83
C PRO A 248 -5.11 14.12 -4.31
N SER A 249 -5.99 14.55 -3.41
CA SER A 249 -7.06 13.70 -2.91
C SER A 249 -8.24 13.60 -3.90
N ALA A 250 -9.18 12.69 -3.63
CA ALA A 250 -10.44 12.58 -4.35
C ALA A 250 -11.57 13.42 -3.69
N ASP A 251 -11.22 14.47 -2.95
CA ASP A 251 -12.18 15.42 -2.38
C ASP A 251 -12.65 16.45 -3.41
N ALA A 252 -13.82 17.04 -3.20
CA ALA A 252 -14.33 18.11 -4.06
C ALA A 252 -13.37 19.30 -4.12
N THR A 253 -12.71 19.60 -2.99
CA THR A 253 -11.55 20.51 -2.93
C THR A 253 -10.32 19.65 -2.59
N PRO A 254 -9.54 19.25 -3.60
CA PRO A 254 -8.44 18.32 -3.38
C PRO A 254 -7.38 18.89 -2.42
N LEU A 255 -7.07 18.13 -1.37
CA LEU A 255 -5.89 18.36 -0.55
C LEU A 255 -4.72 17.59 -1.20
N VAL A 256 -3.57 18.21 -1.29
CA VAL A 256 -2.38 17.57 -1.85
C VAL A 256 -1.52 17.03 -0.71
N SER A 257 -1.42 15.71 -0.64
CA SER A 257 -0.52 15.03 0.30
C SER A 257 0.89 14.94 -0.26
N ILE A 258 1.90 15.08 0.62
CA ILE A 258 3.32 14.97 0.31
C ILE A 258 3.93 13.87 1.17
N GLY A 259 4.62 12.94 0.58
CA GLY A 259 5.17 11.76 1.23
C GLY A 259 4.80 10.48 0.46
N PRO A 260 4.71 9.31 1.15
CA PRO A 260 5.04 9.10 2.56
C PRO A 260 6.54 8.97 2.82
N THR A 261 6.93 9.13 4.08
CA THR A 261 8.23 8.68 4.57
C THR A 261 8.26 7.15 4.70
N ALA A 262 9.42 6.58 5.00
CA ALA A 262 9.56 5.15 5.27
C ALA A 262 10.45 4.96 6.50
N THR A 263 9.90 5.24 7.69
CA THR A 263 10.60 5.06 8.96
C THR A 263 10.18 3.75 9.63
N PRO A 264 11.06 3.04 10.36
CA PRO A 264 10.66 1.87 11.12
C PRO A 264 9.54 2.21 12.12
N ALA A 265 8.56 1.32 12.26
CA ALA A 265 7.58 1.39 13.33
C ALA A 265 7.99 0.45 14.47
N TRP A 266 7.80 0.89 15.72
CA TRP A 266 8.22 0.16 16.92
C TRP A 266 7.14 -0.78 17.47
N GLY A 267 6.08 -0.97 16.69
CA GLY A 267 4.97 -1.86 16.95
C GLY A 267 4.11 -1.94 15.69
N ARG A 268 3.31 -2.98 15.58
CA ARG A 268 2.46 -3.24 14.40
C ARG A 268 1.44 -2.12 14.18
N GLU A 269 1.05 -1.44 15.25
CA GLU A 269 0.04 -0.38 15.24
C GLU A 269 0.55 0.92 15.86
N ASN A 270 1.87 1.10 15.90
CA ASN A 270 2.52 2.32 16.39
C ASN A 270 2.34 3.48 15.41
N TYR A 271 1.11 4.00 15.30
CA TYR A 271 0.79 5.12 14.41
C TYR A 271 1.28 6.46 14.96
N ARG A 272 1.22 6.67 16.28
CA ARG A 272 1.56 7.95 16.92
C ARG A 272 2.53 7.76 18.08
N GLY A 273 3.53 8.63 18.16
CA GLY A 273 4.44 8.74 19.29
C GLY A 273 4.88 7.38 19.85
N LEU A 274 4.60 7.17 21.12
CA LEU A 274 4.89 5.94 21.85
C LEU A 274 3.69 4.99 21.98
N GLU A 275 2.56 5.29 21.35
CA GLU A 275 1.37 4.44 21.38
C GLU A 275 1.64 3.10 20.69
N ALA A 276 1.12 2.01 21.26
CA ALA A 276 1.19 0.66 20.72
C ALA A 276 2.62 0.20 20.35
N ILE A 277 3.63 0.63 21.10
CA ILE A 277 4.97 0.05 20.98
C ILE A 277 4.92 -1.40 21.50
N GLU A 278 5.56 -2.29 20.76
CA GLU A 278 5.79 -3.69 21.14
C GLU A 278 7.29 -3.87 21.44
N PRO A 279 7.75 -3.77 22.71
CA PRO A 279 9.18 -3.68 23.03
C PRO A 279 10.01 -4.86 22.49
N ALA A 280 9.51 -6.08 22.61
CA ALA A 280 10.21 -7.28 22.11
C ALA A 280 10.36 -7.24 20.57
N MET A 281 9.31 -6.86 19.86
CA MET A 281 9.35 -6.72 18.41
C MET A 281 10.25 -5.55 18.00
N ALA A 282 10.19 -4.42 18.71
CA ALA A 282 11.03 -3.27 18.44
C ALA A 282 12.51 -3.62 18.58
N ALA A 283 12.89 -4.33 19.65
CA ALA A 283 14.27 -4.79 19.87
C ALA A 283 14.73 -5.77 18.77
N ALA A 284 13.90 -6.75 18.40
CA ALA A 284 14.20 -7.70 17.34
C ALA A 284 14.36 -7.00 15.97
N ASN A 285 13.47 -6.08 15.64
CA ASN A 285 13.52 -5.32 14.40
C ASN A 285 14.74 -4.37 14.37
N LEU A 286 15.09 -3.73 15.48
CA LEU A 286 16.29 -2.90 15.57
C LEU A 286 17.55 -3.73 15.32
N ALA A 287 17.67 -4.92 15.96
CA ALA A 287 18.79 -5.82 15.74
C ALA A 287 18.87 -6.29 14.28
N LEU A 288 17.71 -6.59 13.66
CA LEU A 288 17.63 -6.96 12.26
C LEU A 288 18.08 -5.82 11.35
N LEU A 289 17.59 -4.61 11.56
CA LEU A 289 17.97 -3.42 10.78
C LEU A 289 19.46 -3.10 10.94
N ALA A 290 20.01 -3.20 12.17
CA ALA A 290 21.44 -3.03 12.41
C ALA A 290 22.28 -4.06 11.65
N ARG A 291 21.87 -5.33 11.65
CA ARG A 291 22.52 -6.39 10.88
C ARG A 291 22.49 -6.12 9.37
N GLN A 292 21.34 -5.69 8.83
CA GLN A 292 21.23 -5.32 7.42
C GLN A 292 22.09 -4.10 7.07
N TYR A 293 22.14 -3.11 7.96
CA TYR A 293 22.98 -1.93 7.82
C TYR A 293 24.48 -2.30 7.78
N LEU A 294 24.94 -3.15 8.71
CA LEU A 294 26.32 -3.62 8.74
C LEU A 294 26.68 -4.44 7.50
N ALA A 295 25.79 -5.33 7.07
CA ALA A 295 25.97 -6.16 5.90
C ALA A 295 25.90 -5.37 4.57
N ASN A 296 25.29 -4.19 4.57
CA ASN A 296 25.06 -3.31 3.40
C ASN A 296 24.57 -4.02 2.13
N ARG A 297 23.72 -5.02 2.28
CA ARG A 297 23.17 -5.77 1.14
C ARG A 297 22.28 -4.88 0.29
N GLY A 298 22.51 -4.88 -1.02
CA GLY A 298 21.74 -4.06 -1.98
C GLY A 298 21.80 -2.55 -1.71
N GLY A 299 22.87 -2.04 -1.07
CA GLY A 299 22.99 -0.61 -0.80
C GLY A 299 22.14 -0.10 0.38
N PHE A 300 21.74 -0.99 1.31
CA PHE A 300 20.85 -0.68 2.41
C PHE A 300 21.29 0.53 3.27
N ARG A 301 22.62 0.76 3.42
CA ARG A 301 23.13 1.95 4.15
C ARG A 301 22.70 3.25 3.49
N ARG A 302 22.84 3.34 2.16
CA ARG A 302 22.42 4.51 1.39
C ARG A 302 20.92 4.77 1.60
N TYR A 303 20.12 3.72 1.47
CA TYR A 303 18.68 3.79 1.69
C TYR A 303 18.35 4.30 3.11
N VAL A 304 18.99 3.75 4.15
CA VAL A 304 18.77 4.22 5.54
C VAL A 304 19.11 5.70 5.67
N HIS A 305 20.23 6.16 5.11
CA HIS A 305 20.63 7.57 5.17
C HIS A 305 19.64 8.47 4.43
N GLU A 306 19.09 8.04 3.30
CA GLU A 306 18.10 8.81 2.55
C GLU A 306 16.74 8.86 3.25
N GLN A 307 16.30 7.76 3.86
CA GLN A 307 14.95 7.64 4.41
C GLN A 307 14.82 8.00 5.89
N ALA A 308 15.83 7.69 6.71
CA ALA A 308 15.75 7.89 8.17
C ALA A 308 15.51 9.37 8.54
N PHE A 309 16.03 10.28 7.72
CA PHE A 309 15.95 11.71 7.97
C PHE A 309 14.75 12.39 7.30
N LEU A 310 14.03 11.72 6.39
CA LEU A 310 12.82 12.28 5.76
C LEU A 310 11.66 12.51 6.74
N ALA A 311 11.73 11.93 7.93
CA ALA A 311 10.79 12.25 9.01
C ALA A 311 10.99 13.68 9.55
N LEU A 312 12.17 14.29 9.32
CA LEU A 312 12.47 15.65 9.74
C LEU A 312 11.93 16.65 8.69
N PRO A 313 11.12 17.67 9.10
CA PRO A 313 10.48 18.60 8.19
C PRO A 313 11.40 19.27 7.18
N PRO A 314 12.62 19.75 7.55
CA PRO A 314 13.52 20.39 6.59
C PRO A 314 14.01 19.46 5.49
N LEU A 315 14.20 18.18 5.80
CA LEU A 315 14.72 17.19 4.84
C LEU A 315 13.62 16.66 3.92
N LEU A 316 12.40 16.50 4.44
CA LEU A 316 11.23 16.23 3.60
C LEU A 316 10.98 17.39 2.63
N LEU A 317 11.05 18.64 3.12
CA LEU A 317 10.94 19.83 2.28
C LEU A 317 11.99 19.82 1.17
N LYS A 318 13.25 19.55 1.50
CA LYS A 318 14.34 19.47 0.52
C LYS A 318 14.06 18.39 -0.55
N ALA A 319 13.59 17.22 -0.15
CA ALA A 319 13.21 16.15 -1.10
C ALA A 319 12.01 16.56 -1.97
N ALA A 320 11.02 17.25 -1.40
CA ALA A 320 9.88 17.78 -2.17
C ALA A 320 10.28 18.89 -3.13
N GLN A 321 11.27 19.72 -2.77
CA GLN A 321 11.83 20.78 -3.63
C GLN A 321 12.61 20.23 -4.83
N GLU A 322 13.04 18.98 -4.82
CA GLU A 322 13.60 18.34 -6.04
C GLU A 322 12.55 18.26 -7.16
N LEU A 323 11.26 18.19 -6.80
CA LEU A 323 10.14 18.14 -7.74
C LEU A 323 9.48 19.51 -7.96
N ILE A 324 9.35 20.32 -6.90
CA ILE A 324 8.75 21.67 -6.93
C ILE A 324 9.69 22.63 -6.19
N PRO A 325 10.63 23.27 -6.88
CA PRO A 325 11.66 24.14 -6.27
C PRO A 325 11.10 25.36 -5.52
N SER A 326 9.95 25.86 -5.93
CA SER A 326 9.28 27.01 -5.29
C SER A 326 8.61 26.70 -3.94
N LEU A 327 8.56 25.42 -3.54
CA LEU A 327 7.96 25.00 -2.28
C LEU A 327 8.74 25.56 -1.09
N ARG A 328 8.01 26.02 -0.05
CA ARG A 328 8.57 26.56 1.19
C ARG A 328 7.93 25.92 2.40
N ALA A 329 8.60 26.02 3.56
CA ALA A 329 8.07 25.44 4.82
C ALA A 329 6.69 26.00 5.20
N GLU A 330 6.45 27.28 4.90
CA GLU A 330 5.18 27.96 5.17
C GLU A 330 3.98 27.39 4.38
N HIS A 331 4.24 26.70 3.25
CA HIS A 331 3.22 26.03 2.43
C HIS A 331 2.78 24.70 3.02
N LEU A 332 3.52 24.16 3.98
CA LEU A 332 3.36 22.81 4.49
C LEU A 332 2.71 22.79 5.87
N GLU A 333 1.92 21.76 6.11
CA GLU A 333 1.47 21.38 7.44
C GLU A 333 1.54 19.86 7.60
N LEU A 334 1.68 19.39 8.85
CA LEU A 334 1.73 17.95 9.15
C LEU A 334 0.33 17.36 8.96
N SER A 335 0.23 16.34 8.12
CA SER A 335 -1.02 15.62 7.93
C SER A 335 -1.31 14.70 9.12
N LYS A 336 -2.59 14.57 9.47
CA LYS A 336 -3.05 13.57 10.46
C LYS A 336 -2.96 12.12 9.94
N LYS A 337 -2.75 11.96 8.63
CA LYS A 337 -2.67 10.65 7.97
C LYS A 337 -1.35 9.98 8.28
N VAL A 338 -1.43 8.77 8.82
CA VAL A 338 -0.29 7.90 9.06
C VAL A 338 -0.67 6.50 8.63
N GLY A 339 0.16 5.86 7.82
CA GLY A 339 -0.01 4.47 7.42
C GLY A 339 1.16 3.62 7.91
N ILE A 340 0.94 2.34 8.13
CA ILE A 340 2.00 1.35 8.39
C ILE A 340 1.93 0.30 7.29
N ARG A 341 3.07 0.07 6.63
CA ARG A 341 3.22 -0.97 5.62
C ARG A 341 3.55 -2.29 6.30
N SER A 342 2.80 -3.34 5.95
CA SER A 342 3.03 -4.70 6.41
C SER A 342 4.14 -5.38 5.61
N GLN A 343 5.35 -4.82 5.65
CA GLN A 343 6.49 -5.37 4.93
C GLN A 343 7.01 -6.61 5.63
N LEU A 344 7.14 -7.72 4.91
CA LEU A 344 7.76 -8.94 5.43
C LEU A 344 9.27 -8.96 5.20
N PHE A 345 9.96 -9.55 6.16
CA PHE A 345 11.34 -9.97 6.05
C PHE A 345 11.45 -11.48 6.00
N ASN A 346 12.16 -12.00 5.01
CA ASN A 346 12.43 -13.42 4.83
C ASN A 346 13.78 -13.76 5.49
N HIS A 347 13.74 -14.56 6.56
CA HIS A 347 14.91 -14.94 7.33
C HIS A 347 15.82 -15.94 6.59
N THR A 348 15.31 -16.66 5.61
CA THR A 348 16.10 -17.58 4.78
C THR A 348 16.93 -16.80 3.76
N SER A 349 16.28 -15.94 2.97
CA SER A 349 16.97 -15.12 1.96
C SER A 349 17.66 -13.89 2.54
N GLN A 350 17.36 -13.52 3.79
CA GLN A 350 17.85 -12.31 4.48
C GLN A 350 17.51 -11.02 3.71
N ARG A 351 16.31 -10.94 3.13
CA ARG A 351 15.81 -9.80 2.34
C ARG A 351 14.37 -9.46 2.71
N LEU A 352 13.98 -8.25 2.38
CA LEU A 352 12.56 -7.86 2.36
C LEU A 352 11.86 -8.60 1.22
N GLU A 353 10.65 -9.06 1.48
CA GLU A 353 9.80 -9.66 0.45
C GLU A 353 9.25 -8.55 -0.45
N ASP A 354 9.54 -8.61 -1.73
CA ASP A 354 9.26 -7.54 -2.68
C ASP A 354 8.04 -7.80 -3.58
N ASP A 355 7.38 -8.96 -3.45
CA ASP A 355 6.16 -9.29 -4.17
C ASP A 355 5.02 -9.69 -3.21
N PHE A 356 3.84 -9.95 -3.75
CA PHE A 356 2.75 -10.55 -2.98
C PHE A 356 3.15 -11.97 -2.55
N LEU A 357 2.80 -12.31 -1.32
CA LEU A 357 3.04 -13.63 -0.77
C LEU A 357 1.75 -14.19 -0.18
N CYS A 358 1.28 -15.27 -0.81
CA CYS A 358 0.15 -16.06 -0.33
C CYS A 358 0.61 -17.50 -0.15
N LEU A 359 0.41 -18.07 1.03
CA LEU A 359 0.83 -19.42 1.34
C LEU A 359 -0.37 -20.28 1.73
N PRO A 360 -0.48 -21.50 1.19
CA PRO A 360 -1.49 -22.47 1.64
C PRO A 360 -1.13 -23.04 3.02
N GLY A 361 -2.16 -23.41 3.76
CA GLY A 361 -2.08 -24.12 5.03
C GLY A 361 -3.21 -25.14 5.17
N PRO A 362 -3.30 -25.87 6.30
CA PRO A 362 -4.40 -26.80 6.57
C PRO A 362 -5.74 -26.07 6.53
N ALA A 363 -6.61 -26.42 5.57
CA ALA A 363 -7.90 -25.74 5.32
C ALA A 363 -7.82 -24.21 5.39
N SER A 364 -6.72 -23.62 4.89
CA SER A 364 -6.47 -22.19 5.01
C SER A 364 -5.57 -21.63 3.91
N THR A 365 -5.70 -20.32 3.66
CA THR A 365 -4.82 -19.55 2.78
C THR A 365 -4.39 -18.28 3.51
N HIS A 366 -3.10 -17.98 3.53
CA HIS A 366 -2.53 -16.89 4.29
C HIS A 366 -1.94 -15.82 3.37
N VAL A 367 -2.56 -14.66 3.34
CA VAL A 367 -2.09 -13.48 2.58
C VAL A 367 -1.10 -12.71 3.46
N LEU A 368 0.18 -13.00 3.34
CA LEU A 368 1.22 -12.52 4.25
C LEU A 368 1.80 -11.17 3.86
N ASN A 369 2.05 -10.95 2.56
CA ASN A 369 2.71 -9.74 2.06
C ASN A 369 1.82 -8.98 1.07
N ALA A 370 0.70 -8.45 1.55
CA ALA A 370 -0.21 -7.60 0.78
C ALA A 370 0.25 -6.13 0.79
N ILE A 371 1.45 -5.87 0.27
CA ILE A 371 2.03 -4.53 0.14
C ILE A 371 1.46 -3.76 -1.05
N SER A 372 1.88 -2.49 -1.25
CA SER A 372 1.49 -1.74 -2.47
C SER A 372 1.93 -2.52 -3.73
N PRO A 373 1.01 -2.74 -4.69
CA PRO A 373 -0.27 -2.07 -4.92
C PRO A 373 -1.52 -2.88 -4.47
N ALA A 374 -1.47 -3.63 -3.37
CA ALA A 374 -2.54 -4.56 -2.98
C ALA A 374 -3.94 -3.93 -2.90
N PHE A 375 -4.07 -2.65 -2.52
CA PHE A 375 -5.36 -1.95 -2.53
C PHE A 375 -5.88 -1.78 -3.97
N THR A 376 -5.04 -1.28 -4.87
CA THR A 376 -5.33 -1.14 -6.30
C THR A 376 -5.73 -2.48 -6.93
N ALA A 377 -4.95 -3.52 -6.62
CA ALA A 377 -5.07 -4.84 -7.23
C ALA A 377 -6.12 -5.74 -6.54
N SER A 378 -6.81 -5.26 -5.51
CA SER A 378 -7.53 -6.08 -4.54
C SER A 378 -8.55 -7.05 -5.14
N PHE A 379 -9.30 -6.67 -6.17
CA PHE A 379 -10.24 -7.57 -6.85
C PHE A 379 -9.52 -8.65 -7.66
N ALA A 380 -8.54 -8.26 -8.48
CA ALA A 380 -7.78 -9.22 -9.31
C ALA A 380 -6.90 -10.15 -8.45
N LEU A 381 -6.34 -9.62 -7.36
CA LEU A 381 -5.57 -10.44 -6.41
C LEU A 381 -6.48 -11.42 -5.65
N ALA A 382 -7.74 -11.05 -5.37
CA ALA A 382 -8.69 -11.96 -4.74
C ALA A 382 -9.00 -13.16 -5.64
N ASP A 383 -9.18 -12.94 -6.95
CA ASP A 383 -9.36 -14.06 -7.90
C ASP A 383 -8.16 -14.99 -7.90
N LEU A 384 -6.95 -14.44 -8.01
CA LEU A 384 -5.72 -15.22 -8.00
C LEU A 384 -5.56 -16.04 -6.72
N ILE A 385 -5.96 -15.49 -5.56
CA ILE A 385 -5.91 -16.20 -4.27
C ILE A 385 -6.94 -17.34 -4.19
N ILE A 386 -8.08 -17.17 -4.85
CA ILE A 386 -9.15 -18.18 -4.84
C ILE A 386 -8.82 -19.31 -5.84
N ASP A 387 -8.16 -18.99 -6.95
CA ASP A 387 -7.82 -19.95 -8.01
C ASP A 387 -6.56 -20.78 -7.70
N GLY A 388 -5.68 -20.34 -6.82
CA GLY A 388 -4.43 -20.99 -6.43
C GLY A 388 -4.48 -21.60 -5.08
#